data_d66cd59e753ddc32bb085ab3709b48c3
#
_entry.id   d66cd59e753ddc32bb085ab3709b48c3
#
_cell.length_a   1.000
_cell.length_b   1.000
_cell.length_c   1.000
_cell.angle_alpha   90.00
_cell.angle_beta   90.00
_cell.angle_gamma   90.00
#
_symmetry.space_group_name_H-M   'P 1'
#
loop_
_entity.id
_entity.type
_entity.pdbx_description
1 polymer ?
#
loop_
_entity_poly.entity_id
_entity_poly.type
_entity_poly.pdbx_seq_one_letter_code
_entity_poly.pdbx_strand_id
1 'polypeptide(L)'
;MHLADVNVWLAVTFDSHVHHPAAKVWFDGLPPGEVCFFCRLTQQGFLRLASNRSVFGKHALSLGEAWRKYDQLLRDSRVAFAHEPADVETNWRAFTQGQTYSPKVWNDAYLAAF
;
A
#
# COMPACT_ATOMS: atom_id res chain seq x y z
N MET A 1 10.86 7.36 6.29
CA MET A 1 10.55 6.27 5.35
C MET A 1 9.32 5.54 5.83
N HIS A 2 8.33 5.39 4.96
CA HIS A 2 7.08 4.71 5.28
C HIS A 2 6.80 3.63 4.24
N LEU A 3 6.65 2.39 4.67
CA LEU A 3 6.10 1.33 3.83
C LEU A 3 4.59 1.29 4.10
N ALA A 4 3.83 1.98 3.26
CA ALA A 4 2.39 2.13 3.50
C ALA A 4 1.62 0.87 3.12
N ASP A 5 0.63 0.52 3.95
CA ASP A 5 -0.29 -0.57 3.65
C ASP A 5 -1.22 -0.21 2.49
N VAL A 6 -1.78 -1.23 1.84
CA VAL A 6 -2.71 -1.08 0.71
C VAL A 6 -3.87 -0.15 1.05
N ASN A 7 -4.44 -0.26 2.25
CA ASN A 7 -5.56 0.57 2.67
C ASN A 7 -5.22 2.06 2.70
N VAL A 8 -3.99 2.40 3.05
CA VAL A 8 -3.51 3.79 3.03
C VAL A 8 -3.44 4.30 1.59
N TRP A 9 -2.89 3.50 0.68
CA TRP A 9 -2.81 3.88 -0.73
C TRP A 9 -4.17 4.06 -1.37
N LEU A 10 -5.14 3.19 -1.05
CA LEU A 10 -6.50 3.32 -1.53
C LEU A 10 -7.17 4.58 -1.00
N ALA A 11 -6.99 4.87 0.28
CA ALA A 11 -7.57 6.06 0.91
C ALA A 11 -6.98 7.37 0.35
N VAL A 12 -5.68 7.40 0.05
CA VAL A 12 -5.02 8.55 -0.58
C VAL A 12 -5.53 8.78 -2.00
N THR A 13 -5.77 7.70 -2.74
CA THR A 13 -6.06 7.74 -4.18
C THR A 13 -7.53 8.02 -4.48
N PHE A 14 -8.45 7.38 -3.75
CA PHE A 14 -9.88 7.45 -4.05
C PHE A 14 -10.59 8.46 -3.15
N ASP A 15 -11.12 9.53 -3.74
CA ASP A 15 -11.90 10.53 -3.01
C ASP A 15 -13.23 9.96 -2.47
N SER A 16 -13.71 8.86 -3.05
CA SER A 16 -14.89 8.14 -2.55
C SER A 16 -14.60 7.28 -1.33
N HIS A 17 -13.34 7.08 -0.97
CA HIS A 17 -12.97 6.29 0.21
C HIS A 17 -13.32 7.03 1.49
N VAL A 18 -13.92 6.32 2.47
CA VAL A 18 -14.38 6.93 3.73
C VAL A 18 -13.25 7.66 4.49
N HIS A 19 -12.02 7.14 4.40
CA HIS A 19 -10.86 7.74 5.06
C HIS A 19 -10.02 8.66 4.16
N HIS A 20 -10.53 9.01 2.97
CA HIS A 20 -9.79 9.87 2.05
C HIS A 20 -9.39 11.21 2.66
N PRO A 21 -10.29 11.96 3.33
CA PRO A 21 -9.90 13.26 3.88
C PRO A 21 -8.73 13.17 4.87
N ALA A 22 -8.78 12.21 5.78
CA ALA A 22 -7.71 12.00 6.76
C ALA A 22 -6.41 11.54 6.13
N ALA A 23 -6.48 10.60 5.18
CA ALA A 23 -5.31 10.11 4.47
C ALA A 23 -4.65 11.20 3.63
N LYS A 24 -5.45 12.03 2.98
CA LYS A 24 -4.96 13.15 2.17
C LYS A 24 -4.24 14.19 3.02
N VAL A 25 -4.79 14.54 4.18
CA VAL A 25 -4.15 15.47 5.13
C VAL A 25 -2.82 14.89 5.60
N TRP A 26 -2.79 13.61 5.97
CA TRP A 26 -1.56 12.95 6.39
C TRP A 26 -0.50 12.95 5.29
N PHE A 27 -0.88 12.58 4.07
CA PHE A 27 0.05 12.50 2.94
C PHE A 27 0.61 13.87 2.56
N ASP A 28 -0.25 14.88 2.48
CA ASP A 28 0.16 16.23 2.13
C ASP A 28 0.99 16.90 3.23
N GLY A 29 0.85 16.42 4.47
CA GLY A 29 1.61 16.91 5.62
C GLY A 29 2.94 16.22 5.85
N LEU A 30 3.35 15.30 4.98
CA LEU A 30 4.64 14.63 5.14
C LEU A 30 5.80 15.63 5.11
N PRO A 31 6.78 15.50 6.02
CA PRO A 31 7.94 16.37 6.02
C PRO A 31 8.73 16.27 4.71
N PRO A 32 9.44 17.34 4.30
CA PRO A 32 10.32 17.27 3.13
C PRO A 32 11.34 16.12 3.26
N GLY A 33 11.50 15.36 2.19
CA GLY A 33 12.41 14.22 2.15
C GLY A 33 11.82 12.90 2.64
N GLU A 34 10.63 12.91 3.24
CA GLU A 34 9.94 11.68 3.58
C GLU A 34 9.39 11.00 2.32
N VAL A 35 9.56 9.69 2.24
CA VAL A 35 9.11 8.88 1.09
C VAL A 35 8.24 7.74 1.59
N CYS A 36 7.11 7.56 0.92
CA CYS A 36 6.21 6.43 1.11
C CYS A 36 6.50 5.40 0.03
N PHE A 37 6.66 4.15 0.42
CA PHE A 37 7.08 3.10 -0.50
C PHE A 37 5.94 2.12 -0.79
N PHE A 38 5.82 1.75 -2.06
CA PHE A 38 5.20 0.49 -2.46
C PHE A 38 6.26 -0.61 -2.42
N CYS A 39 5.85 -1.80 -2.07
CA CYS A 39 6.58 -3.03 -2.40
C CYS A 39 5.69 -3.88 -3.32
N ARG A 40 6.18 -5.00 -3.79
CA ARG A 40 5.41 -5.84 -4.74
C ARG A 40 4.07 -6.29 -4.15
N LEU A 41 4.04 -6.63 -2.87
CA LEU A 41 2.80 -7.05 -2.20
C LEU A 41 1.76 -5.93 -2.20
N THR A 42 2.14 -4.71 -1.82
CA THR A 42 1.22 -3.57 -1.75
C THR A 42 0.83 -3.06 -3.14
N GLN A 43 1.73 -3.11 -4.11
CA GLN A 43 1.42 -2.82 -5.51
C GLN A 43 0.31 -3.75 -6.03
N GLN A 44 0.48 -5.06 -5.86
CA GLN A 44 -0.53 -6.04 -6.29
C GLN A 44 -1.85 -5.82 -5.58
N GLY A 45 -1.81 -5.59 -4.27
CA GLY A 45 -3.01 -5.34 -3.48
C GLY A 45 -3.74 -4.07 -3.93
N PHE A 46 -3.01 -3.00 -4.19
CA PHE A 46 -3.57 -1.75 -4.71
C PHE A 46 -4.27 -1.97 -6.05
N LEU A 47 -3.59 -2.58 -7.01
CA LEU A 47 -4.16 -2.82 -8.33
C LEU A 47 -5.40 -3.71 -8.26
N ARG A 48 -5.35 -4.77 -7.46
CA ARG A 48 -6.45 -5.71 -7.30
C ARG A 48 -7.68 -5.06 -6.68
N LEU A 49 -7.51 -4.31 -5.59
CA LEU A 49 -8.64 -3.69 -4.89
C LEU A 49 -9.17 -2.46 -5.64
N ALA A 50 -8.31 -1.69 -6.29
CA ALA A 50 -8.72 -0.54 -7.10
C ALA A 50 -9.62 -0.93 -8.26
N SER A 51 -9.47 -2.13 -8.80
CA SER A 51 -10.26 -2.66 -9.91
C SER A 51 -11.40 -3.59 -9.47
N ASN A 52 -11.61 -3.76 -8.18
CA ASN A 52 -12.61 -4.68 -7.65
C ASN A 52 -13.97 -3.97 -7.44
N ARG A 53 -14.97 -4.33 -8.25
CA ARG A 53 -16.31 -3.75 -8.17
C ARG A 53 -17.04 -4.08 -6.87
N SER A 54 -16.69 -5.19 -6.22
CA SER A 54 -17.24 -5.52 -4.90
C SER A 54 -16.77 -4.56 -3.81
N VAL A 55 -15.64 -3.90 -4.02
CA VAL A 55 -15.05 -2.92 -3.08
C VAL A 55 -15.50 -1.50 -3.42
N PHE A 56 -15.33 -1.09 -4.67
CA PHE A 56 -15.56 0.30 -5.10
C PHE A 56 -16.81 0.51 -5.95
N GLY A 57 -17.55 -0.54 -6.28
CA GLY A 57 -18.77 -0.44 -7.07
C GLY A 57 -18.53 0.25 -8.41
N LYS A 58 -19.30 1.30 -8.68
CA LYS A 58 -19.17 2.08 -9.92
C LYS A 58 -17.86 2.87 -10.01
N HIS A 59 -17.17 3.05 -8.90
CA HIS A 59 -15.88 3.77 -8.85
C HIS A 59 -14.70 2.84 -9.11
N ALA A 60 -14.91 1.53 -9.25
CA ALA A 60 -13.84 0.59 -9.58
C ALA A 60 -13.24 0.91 -10.94
N LEU A 61 -11.91 0.83 -11.02
CA LEU A 61 -11.16 1.15 -12.22
C LEU A 61 -11.05 -0.08 -13.13
N SER A 62 -10.91 0.16 -14.44
CA SER A 62 -10.43 -0.89 -15.35
C SER A 62 -8.97 -1.21 -15.02
N LEU A 63 -8.45 -2.34 -15.53
CA LEU A 63 -7.05 -2.70 -15.30
C LEU A 63 -6.10 -1.63 -15.83
N GLY A 64 -6.38 -1.09 -17.01
CA GLY A 64 -5.57 -0.02 -17.58
C GLY A 64 -5.63 1.26 -16.76
N GLU A 65 -6.79 1.62 -16.24
CA GLU A 65 -6.95 2.78 -15.36
C GLU A 65 -6.23 2.59 -14.02
N ALA A 66 -6.26 1.38 -13.48
CA ALA A 66 -5.53 1.05 -12.25
C ALA A 66 -4.03 1.24 -12.44
N TRP A 67 -3.46 0.79 -13.56
CA TRP A 67 -2.06 1.03 -13.88
C TRP A 67 -1.74 2.52 -14.02
N ARG A 68 -2.62 3.29 -14.67
CA ARG A 68 -2.43 4.74 -14.81
C ARG A 68 -2.43 5.45 -13.45
N LYS A 69 -3.31 5.05 -12.54
CA LYS A 69 -3.34 5.59 -11.18
C LYS A 69 -2.06 5.26 -10.42
N TYR A 70 -1.60 4.03 -10.52
CA TYR A 70 -0.34 3.61 -9.91
C TYR A 70 0.85 4.41 -10.46
N ASP A 71 0.93 4.55 -11.78
CA ASP A 71 2.00 5.33 -12.43
C ASP A 71 1.95 6.80 -12.02
N GLN A 72 0.76 7.36 -11.87
CA GLN A 72 0.57 8.72 -11.40
C GLN A 72 1.10 8.90 -9.97
N LEU A 73 0.84 7.95 -9.09
CA LEU A 73 1.38 7.97 -7.73
C LEU A 73 2.91 7.95 -7.75
N LEU A 74 3.52 7.10 -8.57
CA LEU A 74 4.98 7.01 -8.67
C LEU A 74 5.65 8.26 -9.25
N ARG A 75 4.90 9.14 -9.91
CA ARG A 75 5.44 10.44 -10.38
C ARG A 75 5.59 11.45 -9.25
N ASP A 76 4.89 11.24 -8.14
CA ASP A 76 5.05 12.09 -6.96
C ASP A 76 6.40 11.79 -6.31
N SER A 77 7.18 12.83 -6.02
CA SER A 77 8.51 12.67 -5.40
C SER A 77 8.47 12.05 -4.02
N ARG A 78 7.30 11.99 -3.38
CA ARG A 78 7.09 11.36 -2.08
C ARG A 78 6.78 9.88 -2.18
N VAL A 79 6.71 9.31 -3.39
CA VAL A 79 6.33 7.92 -3.63
C VAL A 79 7.42 7.21 -4.40
N ALA A 80 7.79 6.02 -3.96
CA ALA A 80 8.78 5.19 -4.64
C ALA A 80 8.45 3.71 -4.48
N PHE A 81 9.11 2.87 -5.25
CA PHE A 81 9.02 1.43 -5.11
C PHE A 81 10.23 0.92 -4.34
N ALA A 82 10.02 0.09 -3.33
CA ALA A 82 11.08 -0.56 -2.57
C ALA A 82 11.18 -2.03 -2.96
N HIS A 83 12.35 -2.44 -3.37
CA HIS A 83 12.64 -3.85 -3.59
C HIS A 83 12.80 -4.57 -2.26
N GLU A 84 12.51 -5.86 -2.26
CA GLU A 84 12.59 -6.70 -1.08
C GLU A 84 14.03 -6.75 -0.54
N PRO A 85 14.25 -6.41 0.75
CA PRO A 85 15.58 -6.53 1.35
C PRO A 85 16.04 -8.00 1.40
N ALA A 86 17.35 -8.21 1.35
CA ALA A 86 17.91 -9.56 1.32
C ALA A 86 17.59 -10.37 2.61
N ASP A 87 17.36 -9.68 3.74
CA ASP A 87 17.09 -10.29 5.03
C ASP A 87 15.60 -10.36 5.39
N VAL A 88 14.71 -10.02 4.46
CA VAL A 88 13.27 -9.95 4.74
C VAL A 88 12.73 -11.29 5.24
N GLU A 89 13.13 -12.40 4.65
CA GLU A 89 12.62 -13.72 5.05
C GLU A 89 13.05 -14.05 6.47
N THR A 90 14.28 -13.77 6.85
CA THR A 90 14.78 -14.00 8.20
C THR A 90 13.94 -13.25 9.24
N ASN A 91 13.68 -11.98 8.99
CA ASN A 91 12.88 -11.15 9.87
C ASN A 91 11.40 -11.56 9.88
N TRP A 92 10.87 -11.90 8.72
CA TRP A 92 9.48 -12.37 8.58
C TRP A 92 9.24 -13.66 9.36
N ARG A 93 10.17 -14.61 9.27
CA ARG A 93 10.11 -15.85 10.07
C ARG A 93 10.11 -15.55 11.56
N ALA A 94 11.00 -14.65 12.01
CA ALA A 94 11.09 -14.27 13.42
C ALA A 94 9.79 -13.62 13.91
N PHE A 95 9.17 -12.75 13.11
CA PHE A 95 7.94 -12.05 13.49
C PHE A 95 6.71 -12.97 13.50
N THR A 96 6.72 -14.08 12.78
CA THR A 96 5.57 -14.99 12.73
C THR A 96 5.68 -16.16 13.69
N GLN A 97 6.85 -16.45 14.22
CA GLN A 97 7.14 -17.69 14.96
C GLN A 97 6.26 -17.89 16.18
N GLY A 98 5.93 -16.80 16.91
CA GLY A 98 5.07 -16.87 18.10
C GLY A 98 3.63 -16.43 17.86
N GLN A 99 3.23 -16.19 16.60
CA GLN A 99 1.92 -15.66 16.27
C GLN A 99 0.87 -16.76 16.12
N THR A 100 -0.38 -16.39 16.42
CA THR A 100 -1.55 -17.22 16.13
C THR A 100 -2.12 -16.76 14.78
N TYR A 101 -2.66 -17.69 14.00
CA TYR A 101 -3.22 -17.37 12.68
C TYR A 101 -4.33 -16.32 12.78
N SER A 102 -4.26 -15.33 11.89
CA SER A 102 -5.34 -14.43 11.53
C SER A 102 -5.25 -14.16 10.03
N PRO A 103 -6.33 -13.68 9.37
CA PRO A 103 -6.30 -13.49 7.91
C PRO A 103 -5.18 -12.56 7.42
N LYS A 104 -4.69 -11.66 8.27
CA LYS A 104 -3.67 -10.67 7.90
C LYS A 104 -2.28 -10.95 8.47
N VAL A 105 -2.12 -11.98 9.30
CA VAL A 105 -0.86 -12.18 10.05
C VAL A 105 0.35 -12.30 9.13
N TRP A 106 0.24 -13.06 8.05
CA TRP A 106 1.35 -13.25 7.14
C TRP A 106 1.76 -11.97 6.44
N ASN A 107 0.79 -11.20 5.94
CA ASN A 107 1.07 -9.95 5.23
C ASN A 107 1.56 -8.85 6.15
N ASP A 108 0.96 -8.71 7.33
CA ASP A 108 1.36 -7.68 8.30
C ASP A 108 2.79 -7.95 8.80
N ALA A 109 3.12 -9.20 9.09
CA ALA A 109 4.47 -9.57 9.51
C ALA A 109 5.49 -9.40 8.37
N TYR A 110 5.10 -9.69 7.13
CA TYR A 110 5.95 -9.44 5.97
C TYR A 110 6.29 -7.95 5.81
N LEU A 111 5.28 -7.09 5.91
CA LEU A 111 5.50 -5.65 5.80
C LEU A 111 6.36 -5.13 6.97
N ALA A 112 6.18 -5.67 8.16
CA ALA A 112 7.01 -5.33 9.32
C ALA A 112 8.47 -5.77 9.15
N ALA A 113 8.71 -6.82 8.36
CA ALA A 113 10.04 -7.36 8.11
C ALA A 113 10.88 -6.51 7.13
N PHE A 114 10.22 -5.60 6.42
CA PHE A 114 10.91 -4.67 5.54
C PHE A 114 11.73 -3.68 6.34
#